data_46438effb082964659f4b7dbb1074b3b
#
_entry.id   46438effb082964659f4b7dbb1074b3b
#
_cell.length_a   1.000
_cell.length_b   1.000
_cell.length_c   1.000
_cell.angle_alpha   90.00
_cell.angle_beta   90.00
_cell.angle_gamma   90.00
#
_symmetry.space_group_name_H-M   'P 1'
#
loop_
_entity.id
_entity.type
_entity.pdbx_description
1 polymer ?
#
loop_
_entity_poly.entity_id
_entity_poly.type
_entity_poly.pdbx_seq_one_letter_code
_entity_poly.pdbx_strand_id
1 'polypeptide(L)'
;MVNPRNPPSAKGPGVEQRLKEFSIALPPPPTPFGAYVEAARVGRLLFLSGMLPVIDRKPQFIGRLGGELTVEEGYQAAELAVRSALAAIRQELGSLDKVTGVAKLGVYIATQGDFREHPKVADGASELLLKVFGADMLSGRVVLGVASLPLGLPVEVELVVEVAD
;
A
#
# COMPACT_ATOMS: atom_id res chain seq x y z
N MET A 1 -14.80 -24.37 -6.90
CA MET A 1 -13.46 -24.94 -6.96
C MET A 1 -12.56 -24.06 -6.13
N VAL A 2 -12.10 -24.54 -4.98
CA VAL A 2 -11.13 -23.84 -4.15
C VAL A 2 -9.79 -23.97 -4.86
N ASN A 3 -9.20 -22.84 -5.28
CA ASN A 3 -7.83 -22.82 -5.77
C ASN A 3 -6.92 -23.05 -4.56
N PRO A 4 -6.29 -24.21 -4.38
CA PRO A 4 -5.32 -24.41 -3.32
C PRO A 4 -4.12 -23.54 -3.71
N ARG A 5 -3.92 -22.42 -3.02
CA ARG A 5 -2.66 -21.68 -3.13
C ARG A 5 -1.57 -22.68 -2.81
N ASN A 6 -0.73 -22.98 -3.80
CA ASN A 6 0.44 -23.81 -3.63
C ASN A 6 1.19 -23.38 -2.36
N PRO A 7 1.63 -24.32 -1.53
CA PRO A 7 2.59 -23.98 -0.49
C PRO A 7 3.78 -23.31 -1.18
N PRO A 8 4.40 -22.30 -0.57
CA PRO A 8 5.47 -21.55 -1.22
C PRO A 8 6.53 -22.51 -1.73
N SER A 9 6.64 -22.58 -3.07
CA SER A 9 7.71 -23.31 -3.73
C SER A 9 9.04 -22.73 -3.26
N ALA A 10 10.04 -23.58 -3.11
CA ALA A 10 11.38 -23.34 -2.61
C ALA A 10 11.82 -21.88 -2.59
N LYS A 11 11.94 -21.37 -1.40
CA LYS A 11 12.26 -20.04 -0.90
C LYS A 11 13.11 -19.20 -1.84
N GLY A 12 12.45 -18.34 -2.60
CA GLY A 12 13.05 -17.12 -3.09
C GLY A 12 13.47 -16.22 -1.91
N PRO A 13 14.19 -15.12 -2.17
CA PRO A 13 14.60 -14.19 -1.13
C PRO A 13 13.38 -13.70 -0.34
N GLY A 14 13.50 -13.59 0.99
CA GLY A 14 12.46 -13.06 1.86
C GLY A 14 12.11 -11.60 1.51
N VAL A 15 11.00 -11.13 2.02
CA VAL A 15 10.52 -9.76 1.78
C VAL A 15 11.55 -8.72 2.25
N GLU A 16 12.13 -8.92 3.44
CA GLU A 16 13.17 -8.04 3.98
C GLU A 16 14.43 -8.02 3.12
N GLN A 17 14.79 -9.16 2.51
CA GLN A 17 15.92 -9.22 1.58
C GLN A 17 15.61 -8.49 0.28
N ARG A 18 14.39 -8.65 -0.27
CA ARG A 18 13.98 -7.93 -1.49
C ARG A 18 13.99 -6.41 -1.30
N LEU A 19 13.56 -5.90 -0.14
CA LEU A 19 13.68 -4.47 0.15
C LEU A 19 15.11 -3.96 0.03
N LYS A 20 16.09 -4.75 0.51
CA LYS A 20 17.52 -4.41 0.38
C LYS A 20 18.01 -4.50 -1.05
N GLU A 21 17.67 -5.58 -1.77
CA GLU A 21 18.07 -5.81 -3.16
C GLU A 21 17.57 -4.71 -4.10
N PHE A 22 16.33 -4.26 -3.90
CA PHE A 22 15.74 -3.18 -4.70
C PHE A 22 15.99 -1.78 -4.15
N SER A 23 16.79 -1.66 -3.07
CA SER A 23 17.07 -0.37 -2.40
C SER A 23 15.82 0.38 -1.99
N ILE A 24 14.78 -0.33 -1.55
CA ILE A 24 13.52 0.24 -1.11
C ILE A 24 13.63 0.64 0.36
N ALA A 25 13.77 1.94 0.62
CA ALA A 25 13.72 2.49 1.96
C ALA A 25 12.27 2.68 2.40
N LEU A 26 11.93 2.24 3.61
CA LEU A 26 10.63 2.53 4.22
C LEU A 26 10.74 3.79 5.07
N PRO A 27 9.69 4.65 5.07
CA PRO A 27 9.63 5.79 5.99
C PRO A 27 9.49 5.31 7.44
N PRO A 28 9.65 6.20 8.43
CA PRO A 28 9.22 5.91 9.79
C PRO A 28 7.78 5.40 9.80
N PRO A 29 7.43 4.45 10.69
CA PRO A 29 6.06 3.95 10.78
C PRO A 29 5.08 5.10 11.02
N PRO A 30 3.91 5.11 10.35
CA PRO A 30 2.91 6.15 10.57
C PRO A 30 2.37 6.10 12.00
N THR A 31 1.90 7.24 12.47
CA THR A 31 1.17 7.38 13.73
C THR A 31 -0.25 7.86 13.44
N PRO A 32 -1.27 7.34 14.14
CA PRO A 32 -2.66 7.72 13.91
C PRO A 32 -2.88 9.23 14.01
N PHE A 33 -3.73 9.76 13.14
CA PHE A 33 -4.20 11.15 13.22
C PHE A 33 -5.41 11.32 14.14
N GLY A 34 -5.96 10.21 14.67
CA GLY A 34 -7.17 10.21 15.50
C GLY A 34 -7.25 8.99 16.42
N ALA A 35 -8.44 8.72 16.93
CA ALA A 35 -8.70 7.60 17.84
C ALA A 35 -8.92 6.28 17.07
N TYR A 36 -7.86 5.73 16.49
CA TYR A 36 -7.85 4.44 15.79
C TYR A 36 -6.45 3.82 15.88
N VAL A 37 -6.29 2.60 15.41
CA VAL A 37 -5.00 1.90 15.29
C VAL A 37 -4.58 1.83 13.83
N GLU A 38 -3.27 1.81 13.56
CA GLU A 38 -2.76 1.70 12.18
C GLU A 38 -2.97 0.31 11.59
N ALA A 39 -3.03 -0.73 12.43
CA ALA A 39 -3.28 -2.10 12.01
C ALA A 39 -4.12 -2.84 13.04
N ALA A 40 -5.05 -3.68 12.57
CA ALA A 40 -5.89 -4.53 13.40
C ALA A 40 -5.81 -5.98 12.90
N ARG A 41 -5.39 -6.90 13.77
CA ARG A 41 -5.29 -8.33 13.43
C ARG A 41 -6.57 -9.07 13.78
N VAL A 42 -7.10 -9.83 12.81
CA VAL A 42 -8.24 -10.74 13.00
C VAL A 42 -7.86 -12.10 12.43
N GLY A 43 -7.54 -13.05 13.31
CA GLY A 43 -7.00 -14.34 12.89
C GLY A 43 -5.69 -14.19 12.11
N ARG A 44 -5.68 -14.67 10.88
CA ARG A 44 -4.53 -14.53 9.97
C ARG A 44 -4.59 -13.31 9.04
N LEU A 45 -5.55 -12.44 9.21
CA LEU A 45 -5.64 -11.21 8.43
C LEU A 45 -5.23 -10.00 9.26
N LEU A 46 -4.40 -9.16 8.68
CA LEU A 46 -4.02 -7.87 9.19
C LEU A 46 -4.65 -6.79 8.31
N PHE A 47 -5.57 -6.04 8.88
CA PHE A 47 -6.26 -4.92 8.26
C PHE A 47 -5.51 -3.64 8.58
N LEU A 48 -5.08 -2.90 7.57
CA LEU A 48 -4.50 -1.58 7.78
C LEU A 48 -5.56 -0.48 7.70
N SER A 49 -5.39 0.56 8.50
CA SER A 49 -6.08 1.82 8.28
C SER A 49 -5.67 2.45 6.95
N GLY A 50 -6.41 3.46 6.48
CA GLY A 50 -6.07 4.17 5.26
C GLY A 50 -4.66 4.75 5.34
N MET A 51 -3.78 4.29 4.44
CA MET A 51 -2.39 4.72 4.39
C MET A 51 -2.21 5.89 3.43
N LEU A 52 -1.56 6.92 3.92
CA LEU A 52 -1.39 8.20 3.25
C LEU A 52 0.07 8.41 2.82
N PRO A 53 0.33 9.19 1.75
CA PRO A 53 1.68 9.58 1.34
C PRO A 53 2.23 10.70 2.25
N VAL A 54 2.52 10.36 3.52
CA VAL A 54 3.05 11.27 4.53
C VAL A 54 4.39 10.77 5.06
N ILE A 55 5.28 11.69 5.44
CA ILE A 55 6.52 11.43 6.15
C ILE A 55 6.55 12.33 7.39
N ASP A 56 6.74 11.77 8.57
CA ASP A 56 6.74 12.50 9.84
C ASP A 56 5.49 13.41 9.99
N ARG A 57 4.32 12.85 9.67
CA ARG A 57 3.01 13.52 9.66
C ARG A 57 2.90 14.69 8.67
N LYS A 58 3.85 14.87 7.76
CA LYS A 58 3.84 15.93 6.74
C LYS A 58 3.38 15.35 5.40
N PRO A 59 2.31 15.89 4.80
CA PRO A 59 1.92 15.58 3.43
C PRO A 59 3.08 15.80 2.45
N GLN A 60 3.33 14.84 1.57
CA GLN A 60 4.37 14.95 0.53
C GLN A 60 3.80 15.45 -0.79
N PHE A 61 2.50 15.26 -1.02
CA PHE A 61 1.78 15.70 -2.19
C PHE A 61 0.47 16.36 -1.73
N ILE A 62 0.09 17.45 -2.34
CA ILE A 62 -1.18 18.13 -2.05
C ILE A 62 -1.85 18.50 -3.38
N GLY A 63 -3.14 18.19 -3.52
CA GLY A 63 -3.92 18.46 -4.71
C GLY A 63 -4.64 17.23 -5.26
N ARG A 64 -5.29 17.41 -6.42
CA ARG A 64 -6.09 16.37 -7.09
C ARG A 64 -5.53 16.05 -8.47
N LEU A 65 -5.65 14.79 -8.85
CA LEU A 65 -5.27 14.32 -10.19
C LEU A 65 -6.25 14.90 -11.23
N GLY A 66 -5.71 15.30 -12.38
CA GLY A 66 -6.47 16.02 -13.39
C GLY A 66 -6.65 17.51 -13.11
N GLY A 67 -6.12 18.00 -12.01
CA GLY A 67 -6.07 19.40 -11.62
C GLY A 67 -4.65 19.84 -11.31
N GLU A 68 -4.31 19.90 -10.01
CA GLU A 68 -3.03 20.40 -9.53
C GLU A 68 -1.88 19.41 -9.74
N LEU A 69 -2.16 18.11 -9.80
CA LEU A 69 -1.15 17.06 -9.85
C LEU A 69 -1.19 16.25 -11.14
N THR A 70 -0.01 15.84 -11.58
CA THR A 70 0.21 14.95 -12.72
C THR A 70 -0.02 13.48 -12.37
N VAL A 71 -0.20 12.63 -13.37
CA VAL A 71 -0.30 11.17 -13.19
C VAL A 71 0.95 10.60 -12.52
N GLU A 72 2.13 11.11 -12.88
CA GLU A 72 3.41 10.68 -12.30
C GLU A 72 3.50 11.01 -10.80
N GLU A 73 3.09 12.21 -10.39
CA GLU A 73 3.01 12.56 -8.97
C GLU A 73 2.02 11.70 -8.21
N GLY A 74 0.88 11.36 -8.84
CA GLY A 74 -0.08 10.41 -8.30
C GLY A 74 0.48 9.00 -8.13
N TYR A 75 1.25 8.51 -9.11
CA TYR A 75 1.97 7.23 -9.04
C TYR A 75 2.95 7.21 -7.87
N GLN A 76 3.75 8.26 -7.71
CA GLN A 76 4.72 8.40 -6.61
C GLN A 76 4.01 8.52 -5.26
N ALA A 77 2.87 9.19 -5.19
CA ALA A 77 2.05 9.26 -3.99
C ALA A 77 1.50 7.88 -3.60
N ALA A 78 1.01 7.10 -4.55
CA ALA A 78 0.53 5.72 -4.32
C ALA A 78 1.66 4.80 -3.85
N GLU A 79 2.84 4.91 -4.46
CA GLU A 79 4.04 4.17 -4.02
C GLU A 79 4.42 4.53 -2.58
N LEU A 80 4.45 5.82 -2.24
CA LEU A 80 4.77 6.27 -0.88
C LEU A 80 3.74 5.78 0.15
N ALA A 81 2.45 5.81 -0.19
CA ALA A 81 1.39 5.30 0.69
C ALA A 81 1.59 3.81 0.99
N VAL A 82 1.99 2.99 0.01
CA VAL A 82 2.33 1.58 0.23
C VAL A 82 3.61 1.43 1.06
N ARG A 83 4.62 2.28 0.89
CA ARG A 83 5.81 2.27 1.76
C ARG A 83 5.44 2.53 3.22
N SER A 84 4.49 3.45 3.47
CA SER A 84 3.94 3.70 4.81
C SER A 84 3.20 2.49 5.35
N ALA A 85 2.40 1.81 4.51
CA ALA A 85 1.74 0.56 4.87
C ALA A 85 2.73 -0.54 5.26
N LEU A 86 3.80 -0.73 4.48
CA LEU A 86 4.86 -1.71 4.79
C LEU A 86 5.58 -1.38 6.10
N ALA A 87 5.81 -0.10 6.39
CA ALA A 87 6.39 0.33 7.67
C ALA A 87 5.47 -0.01 8.85
N ALA A 88 4.16 0.22 8.72
CA ALA A 88 3.17 -0.15 9.74
C ALA A 88 3.10 -1.67 9.96
N ILE A 89 3.08 -2.47 8.88
CA ILE A 89 3.09 -3.93 8.97
C ILE A 89 4.37 -4.43 9.67
N ARG A 90 5.54 -3.88 9.31
CA ARG A 90 6.80 -4.24 9.95
C ARG A 90 6.80 -3.91 11.44
N GLN A 91 6.28 -2.76 11.82
CA GLN A 91 6.14 -2.37 13.24
C GLN A 91 5.24 -3.35 13.99
N GLU A 92 4.09 -3.72 13.44
CA GLU A 92 3.13 -4.62 14.07
C GLU A 92 3.67 -6.05 14.20
N LEU A 93 4.29 -6.57 13.14
CA LEU A 93 4.74 -7.97 13.07
C LEU A 93 6.19 -8.19 13.52
N GLY A 94 7.01 -7.14 13.57
CA GLY A 94 8.46 -7.20 13.77
C GLY A 94 9.26 -7.56 12.52
N SER A 95 8.64 -8.15 11.49
CA SER A 95 9.25 -8.47 10.19
C SER A 95 8.19 -8.62 9.12
N LEU A 96 8.48 -8.12 7.91
CA LEU A 96 7.65 -8.33 6.72
C LEU A 96 7.70 -9.77 6.19
N ASP A 97 8.71 -10.56 6.58
CA ASP A 97 8.80 -11.98 6.21
C ASP A 97 7.67 -12.83 6.81
N LYS A 98 6.91 -12.28 7.76
CA LYS A 98 5.69 -12.91 8.31
C LYS A 98 4.45 -12.74 7.45
N VAL A 99 4.49 -11.90 6.42
CA VAL A 99 3.40 -11.75 5.45
C VAL A 99 3.41 -12.94 4.50
N THR A 100 2.29 -13.62 4.38
CA THR A 100 2.11 -14.81 3.54
C THR A 100 1.30 -14.53 2.27
N GLY A 101 0.66 -13.38 2.17
CA GLY A 101 -0.10 -12.96 1.00
C GLY A 101 -0.68 -11.57 1.15
N VAL A 102 -0.93 -10.91 0.02
CA VAL A 102 -1.73 -9.68 -0.03
C VAL A 102 -3.15 -10.08 -0.38
N ALA A 103 -4.09 -9.85 0.53
CA ALA A 103 -5.48 -10.25 0.36
C ALA A 103 -6.29 -9.22 -0.43
N LYS A 104 -6.04 -7.92 -0.20
CA LYS A 104 -6.77 -6.83 -0.84
C LYS A 104 -5.88 -5.60 -0.97
N LEU A 105 -6.00 -4.92 -2.11
CA LEU A 105 -5.49 -3.57 -2.35
C LEU A 105 -6.64 -2.66 -2.79
N GLY A 106 -6.90 -1.60 -2.05
CA GLY A 106 -7.76 -0.50 -2.44
C GLY A 106 -6.93 0.76 -2.66
N VAL A 107 -7.16 1.46 -3.77
CA VAL A 107 -6.50 2.75 -4.06
C VAL A 107 -7.59 3.79 -4.33
N TYR A 108 -7.66 4.77 -3.48
CA TYR A 108 -8.59 5.89 -3.55
C TYR A 108 -7.83 7.12 -4.01
N ILE A 109 -8.33 7.78 -5.06
CA ILE A 109 -7.62 8.85 -5.75
C ILE A 109 -8.50 10.09 -5.79
N ALA A 110 -8.08 11.17 -5.15
CA ALA A 110 -8.76 12.46 -5.24
C ALA A 110 -8.58 13.02 -6.66
N THR A 111 -9.69 13.21 -7.37
CA THR A 111 -9.66 13.61 -8.78
C THR A 111 -10.48 14.86 -9.03
N GLN A 112 -10.18 15.55 -10.15
CA GLN A 112 -10.90 16.70 -10.65
C GLN A 112 -11.27 16.49 -12.13
N GLY A 113 -12.42 17.00 -12.53
CA GLY A 113 -12.90 16.89 -13.91
C GLY A 113 -13.13 15.45 -14.36
N ASP A 114 -12.94 15.19 -15.64
CA ASP A 114 -13.10 13.85 -16.25
C ASP A 114 -11.74 13.10 -16.27
N PHE A 115 -11.17 12.89 -15.08
CA PHE A 115 -9.92 12.12 -14.96
C PHE A 115 -10.19 10.63 -15.22
N ARG A 116 -9.39 10.01 -16.08
CA ARG A 116 -9.57 8.60 -16.51
C ARG A 116 -8.35 7.72 -16.35
N GLU A 117 -7.25 8.27 -15.83
CA GLU A 117 -5.98 7.54 -15.71
C GLU A 117 -5.74 6.92 -14.32
N HIS A 118 -6.82 6.65 -13.59
CA HIS A 118 -6.77 6.01 -12.26
C HIS A 118 -5.90 4.75 -12.22
N PRO A 119 -5.97 3.82 -13.21
CA PRO A 119 -5.13 2.63 -13.19
C PRO A 119 -3.64 2.94 -13.19
N LYS A 120 -3.20 3.95 -13.95
CA LYS A 120 -1.78 4.33 -13.99
C LYS A 120 -1.28 4.89 -12.65
N VAL A 121 -2.12 5.64 -11.95
CA VAL A 121 -1.81 6.13 -10.59
C VAL A 121 -1.69 4.94 -9.64
N ALA A 122 -2.65 4.02 -9.68
CA ALA A 122 -2.67 2.85 -8.81
C ALA A 122 -1.52 1.85 -9.10
N ASP A 123 -0.93 1.90 -10.28
CA ASP A 123 0.23 1.06 -10.63
C ASP A 123 1.43 1.35 -9.72
N GLY A 124 1.59 2.58 -9.20
CA GLY A 124 2.59 2.89 -8.20
C GLY A 124 2.51 2.01 -6.94
N ALA A 125 1.30 1.75 -6.48
CA ALA A 125 1.05 0.83 -5.36
C ALA A 125 1.29 -0.64 -5.77
N SER A 126 0.74 -1.07 -6.90
CA SER A 126 0.79 -2.47 -7.34
C SER A 126 2.19 -2.92 -7.71
N GLU A 127 2.96 -2.09 -8.39
CA GLU A 127 4.32 -2.42 -8.81
C GLU A 127 5.28 -2.49 -7.62
N LEU A 128 5.09 -1.64 -6.60
CA LEU A 128 5.86 -1.76 -5.37
C LEU A 128 5.53 -3.08 -4.65
N LEU A 129 4.25 -3.44 -4.52
CA LEU A 129 3.85 -4.71 -3.92
C LEU A 129 4.40 -5.90 -4.72
N LEU A 130 4.40 -5.84 -6.07
CA LEU A 130 4.98 -6.86 -6.92
C LEU A 130 6.50 -7.03 -6.67
N LYS A 131 7.24 -5.93 -6.59
CA LYS A 131 8.68 -5.95 -6.29
C LYS A 131 8.97 -6.57 -4.93
N VAL A 132 8.19 -6.20 -3.92
CA VAL A 132 8.41 -6.61 -2.52
C VAL A 132 7.96 -8.04 -2.26
N PHE A 133 6.76 -8.43 -2.70
CA PHE A 133 6.16 -9.72 -2.38
C PHE A 133 6.31 -10.76 -3.50
N GLY A 134 6.46 -10.33 -4.75
CA GLY A 134 6.46 -11.22 -5.90
C GLY A 134 5.06 -11.52 -6.43
N ALA A 135 5.00 -12.09 -7.65
CA ALA A 135 3.75 -12.30 -8.38
C ALA A 135 2.77 -13.25 -7.68
N ASP A 136 3.27 -14.27 -6.99
CA ASP A 136 2.44 -15.28 -6.32
C ASP A 136 1.66 -14.73 -5.11
N MET A 137 2.05 -13.57 -4.59
CA MET A 137 1.43 -12.94 -3.42
C MET A 137 0.55 -11.74 -3.77
N LEU A 138 0.34 -11.45 -5.07
CA LEU A 138 -0.49 -10.32 -5.49
C LEU A 138 -1.98 -10.51 -5.13
N SER A 139 -2.63 -9.38 -4.87
CA SER A 139 -4.06 -9.30 -4.52
C SER A 139 -4.95 -8.94 -5.72
N GLY A 140 -6.27 -9.09 -5.51
CA GLY A 140 -7.25 -8.30 -6.25
C GLY A 140 -7.11 -6.81 -5.90
N ARG A 141 -7.39 -5.93 -6.88
CA ARG A 141 -7.27 -4.47 -6.74
C ARG A 141 -8.60 -3.77 -7.05
N VAL A 142 -8.96 -2.82 -6.19
CA VAL A 142 -10.01 -1.84 -6.47
C VAL A 142 -9.39 -0.46 -6.59
N VAL A 143 -9.77 0.30 -7.61
CA VAL A 143 -9.31 1.67 -7.83
C VAL A 143 -10.52 2.57 -8.00
N LEU A 144 -10.64 3.62 -7.20
CA LEU A 144 -11.76 4.54 -7.21
C LEU A 144 -11.28 6.00 -7.24
N GLY A 145 -11.92 6.81 -8.07
CA GLY A 145 -11.85 8.26 -7.97
C GLY A 145 -12.80 8.75 -6.88
N VAL A 146 -12.31 9.68 -6.05
CA VAL A 146 -13.08 10.31 -4.97
C VAL A 146 -12.97 11.84 -5.06
N ALA A 147 -13.92 12.55 -4.47
CA ALA A 147 -13.98 14.01 -4.52
C ALA A 147 -12.85 14.67 -3.72
N SER A 148 -12.46 14.08 -2.58
CA SER A 148 -11.39 14.58 -1.71
C SER A 148 -10.91 13.48 -0.77
N LEU A 149 -9.71 13.65 -0.25
CA LEU A 149 -9.10 12.79 0.77
C LEU A 149 -8.60 13.65 1.94
N PRO A 150 -8.33 13.04 3.10
CA PRO A 150 -7.79 13.74 4.26
C PRO A 150 -6.54 14.55 3.92
N LEU A 151 -6.37 15.69 4.58
CA LEU A 151 -5.22 16.60 4.44
C LEU A 151 -4.99 17.14 3.03
N GLY A 152 -5.97 17.02 2.11
CA GLY A 152 -5.81 17.43 0.71
C GLY A 152 -4.87 16.53 -0.09
N LEU A 153 -4.61 15.32 0.38
CA LEU A 153 -3.75 14.34 -0.28
C LEU A 153 -4.40 13.74 -1.53
N PRO A 154 -3.61 13.38 -2.55
CA PRO A 154 -4.14 12.84 -3.81
C PRO A 154 -4.50 11.36 -3.76
N VAL A 155 -3.89 10.59 -2.86
CA VAL A 155 -4.04 9.13 -2.82
C VAL A 155 -4.13 8.66 -1.37
N GLU A 156 -5.01 7.69 -1.15
CA GLU A 156 -5.09 6.87 0.06
C GLU A 156 -5.13 5.40 -0.33
N VAL A 157 -4.39 4.56 0.39
CA VAL A 157 -4.30 3.13 0.13
C VAL A 157 -4.88 2.34 1.30
N GLU A 158 -5.78 1.41 0.99
CA GLU A 158 -6.27 0.37 1.91
C GLU A 158 -5.58 -0.95 1.60
N LEU A 159 -5.00 -1.60 2.60
CA LEU A 159 -4.31 -2.87 2.42
C LEU A 159 -4.78 -3.88 3.47
N VAL A 160 -5.05 -5.11 3.00
CA VAL A 160 -5.27 -6.27 3.88
C VAL A 160 -4.25 -7.32 3.50
N VAL A 161 -3.48 -7.81 4.47
CA VAL A 161 -2.48 -8.86 4.25
C VAL A 161 -2.81 -10.11 5.06
N GLU A 162 -2.45 -11.26 4.52
CA GLU A 162 -2.43 -12.51 5.26
C GLU A 162 -1.07 -12.66 5.95
N VAL A 163 -1.08 -13.13 7.20
CA VAL A 163 0.13 -13.26 8.02
C VAL A 163 0.25 -14.67 8.57
N ALA A 164 1.48 -15.09 8.84
CA ALA A 164 1.76 -16.35 9.54
C ALA A 164 1.20 -16.30 10.97
N ASP A 165 0.93 -17.48 11.52
CA ASP A 165 0.44 -17.68 12.89
C ASP A 165 1.47 -17.21 13.93
#